data_2af38924a12e552a2ff5a47339ec824e
#
_entry.id   2af38924a12e552a2ff5a47339ec824e
#
_cell.length_a   1.000
_cell.length_b   1.000
_cell.length_c   1.000
_cell.angle_alpha   90.00
_cell.angle_beta   90.00
_cell.angle_gamma   90.00
#
_symmetry.space_group_name_H-M   'P 1'
#
loop_
_entity.id
_entity.type
_entity.pdbx_description
1 polymer ?
#
loop_
_entity_poly.entity_id
_entity_poly.type
_entity_poly.pdbx_seq_one_letter_code
_entity_poly.pdbx_strand_id
1 'polypeptide(L)'
;MKKVLLVYPGFISREVPLNLLYISAALKKAGYDTMVFELTNYLKNASMRNPLKGILKDFSVLLDSYRPDVVGFSVMTVGYNITREMAQVAKNKGKKVIFGGIHPTIRPEETIAESFVDFICVGEGELPVVNLLNRFFGNEAYTNVKGIWGKDESGKIWRNDIENLVTDLDSLPFPDRDALDSHYYNAELTGANVFTSRGCPYPCSFCQNKFLLDLYKGKGTFVRYRSPENVYTELETIISKYGTERFYFSDETFTLNKKKTLEFLKGYKERFKNVPFMCQTRIDRIDAEMMEALKEAGCHQINLAIESGNAEIRNNVLLKNFTDEQIRTVFSLAKKYGIKTQSFNMIGIPGETLGNVFETININKELRPDRVLCTIFMPFPGTELGEKCLEKGGIIADVKDASIYYSQVTMKHENISSRKLIGYQGFFDWYIALPQKYYFIIDFFRWIYQSVIPPMPYKNQLLNYFREKIIEYVYQSKKFIVASHVKTR
;
A
#
# COMPACT_ATOMS: atom_id res chain seq x y z
N MET A 1 16.50 14.49 26.93
CA MET A 1 15.62 13.49 26.33
C MET A 1 16.34 12.89 25.13
N LYS A 2 16.35 11.56 24.97
CA LYS A 2 16.95 10.89 23.83
C LYS A 2 16.10 11.10 22.57
N LYS A 3 16.72 11.31 21.44
CA LYS A 3 16.08 11.68 20.17
C LYS A 3 16.08 10.52 19.18
N VAL A 4 14.94 10.23 18.59
CA VAL A 4 14.77 9.19 17.57
C VAL A 4 14.20 9.80 16.29
N LEU A 5 14.93 9.69 15.20
CA LEU A 5 14.45 10.05 13.87
C LEU A 5 13.87 8.81 13.19
N LEU A 6 12.61 8.85 12.83
CA LEU A 6 11.93 7.80 12.08
C LEU A 6 11.84 8.19 10.60
N VAL A 7 12.25 7.30 9.70
CA VAL A 7 12.35 7.58 8.27
C VAL A 7 11.40 6.67 7.49
N TYR A 8 10.52 7.28 6.69
CA TYR A 8 9.63 6.60 5.78
C TYR A 8 10.03 6.87 4.33
N PRO A 9 10.45 5.88 3.57
CA PRO A 9 10.92 6.07 2.19
C PRO A 9 9.80 6.44 1.19
N GLY A 10 8.52 6.26 1.52
CA GLY A 10 7.33 6.88 0.92
C GLY A 10 7.18 6.86 -0.60
N PHE A 11 7.64 5.82 -1.32
CA PHE A 11 7.68 5.87 -2.79
C PHE A 11 6.37 5.56 -3.51
N ILE A 12 5.43 4.87 -2.87
CA ILE A 12 4.38 4.14 -3.59
C ILE A 12 3.06 4.88 -3.58
N SER A 13 2.76 5.62 -2.53
CA SER A 13 1.47 6.29 -2.39
C SER A 13 1.56 7.51 -1.48
N ARG A 14 0.55 8.37 -1.56
CA ARG A 14 0.31 9.45 -0.58
C ARG A 14 -0.29 8.90 0.72
N GLU A 15 0.00 7.65 1.05
CA GLU A 15 -0.54 7.01 2.25
C GLU A 15 0.22 7.49 3.48
N VAL A 16 -0.56 7.73 4.52
CA VAL A 16 -0.03 8.06 5.84
C VAL A 16 0.74 6.84 6.36
N PRO A 17 2.01 6.96 6.78
CA PRO A 17 2.80 5.85 7.29
C PRO A 17 2.36 5.47 8.71
N LEU A 18 1.13 4.97 8.86
CA LEU A 18 0.52 4.67 10.16
C LEU A 18 1.40 3.77 11.03
N ASN A 19 2.10 2.81 10.42
CA ASN A 19 3.04 1.94 11.12
C ASN A 19 4.13 2.75 11.87
N LEU A 20 4.74 3.73 11.22
CA LEU A 20 5.72 4.60 11.89
C LEU A 20 5.10 5.54 12.90
N LEU A 21 3.88 6.00 12.65
CA LEU A 21 3.17 6.86 13.60
C LEU A 21 2.81 6.11 14.89
N TYR A 22 2.48 4.81 14.83
CA TYR A 22 2.32 3.97 16.02
C TYR A 22 3.65 3.79 16.77
N ILE A 23 4.76 3.56 16.05
CA ILE A 23 6.10 3.48 16.66
C ILE A 23 6.47 4.82 17.33
N SER A 24 6.24 5.95 16.64
CA SER A 24 6.48 7.29 17.20
C SER A 24 5.68 7.50 18.51
N ALA A 25 4.39 7.17 18.50
CA ALA A 25 3.53 7.29 19.67
C ALA A 25 3.99 6.41 20.84
N ALA A 26 4.38 5.17 20.58
CA ALA A 26 4.91 4.25 21.59
C ALA A 26 6.23 4.79 22.21
N LEU A 27 7.11 5.33 21.37
CA LEU A 27 8.37 5.95 21.80
C LEU A 27 8.12 7.23 22.62
N LYS A 28 7.21 8.11 22.19
CA LYS A 28 6.83 9.30 22.96
C LYS A 28 6.24 8.94 24.34
N LYS A 29 5.38 7.90 24.39
CA LYS A 29 4.84 7.37 25.66
C LYS A 29 5.95 6.85 26.58
N ALA A 30 7.04 6.35 26.02
CA ALA A 30 8.22 5.90 26.76
C ALA A 30 9.24 7.03 27.09
N GLY A 31 8.94 8.29 26.74
CA GLY A 31 9.77 9.45 27.10
C GLY A 31 10.85 9.82 26.07
N TYR A 32 10.76 9.35 24.84
CA TYR A 32 11.64 9.76 23.74
C TYR A 32 11.10 11.00 23.01
N ASP A 33 12.00 11.82 22.48
CA ASP A 33 11.67 12.85 21.49
C ASP A 33 11.75 12.20 20.10
N THR A 34 10.66 12.27 19.33
CA THR A 34 10.57 11.64 18.01
C THR A 34 10.24 12.64 16.90
N MET A 35 10.86 12.44 15.74
CA MET A 35 10.54 13.15 14.51
C MET A 35 10.37 12.14 13.38
N VAL A 36 9.46 12.42 12.45
CA VAL A 36 9.27 11.61 11.24
C VAL A 36 9.78 12.38 10.03
N PHE A 37 10.65 11.74 9.25
CA PHE A 37 11.12 12.22 7.95
C PHE A 37 10.47 11.37 6.84
N GLU A 38 9.78 12.02 5.94
CA GLU A 38 8.97 11.38 4.91
C GLU A 38 9.36 11.90 3.53
N LEU A 39 9.58 10.98 2.58
CA LEU A 39 10.17 11.27 1.27
C LEU A 39 9.15 11.68 0.20
N THR A 40 7.84 11.44 0.40
CA THR A 40 6.81 11.69 -0.61
C THR A 40 6.77 13.15 -1.06
N ASN A 41 7.03 14.08 -0.14
CA ASN A 41 7.04 15.52 -0.45
C ASN A 41 8.23 15.92 -1.33
N TYR A 42 9.37 15.28 -1.18
CA TYR A 42 10.55 15.52 -2.03
C TYR A 42 10.33 15.03 -3.45
N LEU A 43 9.64 13.92 -3.61
CA LEU A 43 9.35 13.33 -4.92
C LEU A 43 8.32 14.12 -5.72
N LYS A 44 7.39 14.83 -5.05
CA LYS A 44 6.44 15.73 -5.72
C LYS A 44 7.12 16.96 -6.32
N ASN A 45 8.15 17.45 -5.67
CA ASN A 45 8.90 18.65 -6.07
C ASN A 45 10.10 18.34 -6.95
N ALA A 46 10.30 17.09 -7.36
CA ALA A 46 11.45 16.63 -8.13
C ALA A 46 11.38 17.04 -9.62
N SER A 47 11.32 18.35 -9.88
CA SER A 47 11.82 18.92 -11.16
C SER A 47 13.35 18.84 -11.25
N MET A 48 13.99 18.17 -10.31
CA MET A 48 15.44 18.07 -10.18
C MET A 48 16.02 17.01 -11.12
N ARG A 49 17.12 17.35 -11.81
CA ARG A 49 17.89 16.41 -12.65
C ARG A 49 18.42 15.19 -11.89
N ASN A 50 18.49 15.25 -10.55
CA ASN A 50 18.89 14.13 -9.69
C ASN A 50 18.20 14.23 -8.32
N PRO A 51 16.97 13.71 -8.17
CA PRO A 51 16.20 13.80 -6.93
C PRO A 51 16.89 13.10 -5.75
N LEU A 52 17.58 12.00 -5.99
CA LEU A 52 18.26 11.23 -4.96
C LEU A 52 19.35 12.06 -4.25
N LYS A 53 20.19 12.76 -5.02
CA LYS A 53 21.25 13.61 -4.44
C LYS A 53 20.67 14.74 -3.57
N GLY A 54 19.54 15.31 -3.98
CA GLY A 54 18.81 16.32 -3.20
C GLY A 54 18.31 15.75 -1.87
N ILE A 55 17.65 14.59 -1.92
CA ILE A 55 17.11 13.89 -0.74
C ILE A 55 18.24 13.59 0.26
N LEU A 56 19.36 13.01 -0.19
CA LEU A 56 20.48 12.67 0.69
C LEU A 56 21.12 13.90 1.32
N LYS A 57 21.20 15.03 0.59
CA LYS A 57 21.68 16.30 1.11
C LYS A 57 20.78 16.83 2.23
N ASP A 58 19.49 16.91 1.98
CA ASP A 58 18.53 17.44 2.95
C ASP A 58 18.39 16.53 4.17
N PHE A 59 18.44 15.22 3.97
CA PHE A 59 18.52 14.27 5.06
C PHE A 59 19.77 14.45 5.91
N SER A 60 20.93 14.68 5.28
CA SER A 60 22.18 14.99 5.99
C SER A 60 22.08 16.27 6.83
N VAL A 61 21.46 17.33 6.29
CA VAL A 61 21.20 18.58 7.02
C VAL A 61 20.27 18.36 8.20
N LEU A 62 19.21 17.54 8.01
CA LEU A 62 18.31 17.18 9.08
C LEU A 62 19.02 16.44 10.24
N LEU A 63 19.90 15.49 9.92
CA LEU A 63 20.69 14.79 10.93
C LEU A 63 21.59 15.74 11.75
N ASP A 64 22.14 16.78 11.12
CA ASP A 64 22.96 17.78 11.80
C ASP A 64 22.14 18.74 12.68
N SER A 65 20.94 19.11 12.25
CA SER A 65 20.05 20.04 12.96
C SER A 65 19.29 19.36 14.10
N TYR A 66 18.62 18.22 13.84
CA TYR A 66 17.84 17.50 14.85
C TYR A 66 18.74 16.73 15.83
N ARG A 67 19.91 16.24 15.38
CA ARG A 67 20.89 15.46 16.15
C ARG A 67 20.28 14.23 16.83
N PRO A 68 19.67 13.32 16.08
CA PRO A 68 19.09 12.10 16.66
C PRO A 68 20.20 11.22 17.26
N ASP A 69 19.86 10.51 18.36
CA ASP A 69 20.72 9.45 18.91
C ASP A 69 20.59 8.18 18.06
N VAL A 70 19.37 7.92 17.54
CA VAL A 70 19.01 6.74 16.76
C VAL A 70 18.20 7.14 15.53
N VAL A 71 18.43 6.44 14.41
CA VAL A 71 17.66 6.58 13.18
C VAL A 71 17.00 5.25 12.87
N GLY A 72 15.66 5.23 12.89
CA GLY A 72 14.83 4.06 12.56
C GLY A 72 14.22 4.19 11.16
N PHE A 73 14.33 3.16 10.34
CA PHE A 73 13.79 3.14 8.98
C PHE A 73 12.65 2.13 8.87
N SER A 74 11.51 2.53 8.30
CA SER A 74 10.46 1.61 7.86
C SER A 74 10.78 1.13 6.45
N VAL A 75 11.29 -0.09 6.33
CA VAL A 75 11.89 -0.60 5.10
C VAL A 75 10.91 -1.50 4.37
N MET A 76 10.53 -1.09 3.17
CA MET A 76 9.83 -1.92 2.19
C MET A 76 10.83 -2.47 1.17
N THR A 77 10.50 -3.60 0.53
CA THR A 77 11.37 -4.15 -0.53
C THR A 77 11.54 -3.14 -1.67
N VAL A 78 10.44 -2.55 -2.11
CA VAL A 78 10.50 -1.40 -3.03
C VAL A 78 11.01 -0.19 -2.26
N GLY A 79 12.11 0.39 -2.73
CA GLY A 79 12.78 1.51 -2.05
C GLY A 79 13.89 1.08 -1.08
N TYR A 80 14.22 -0.22 -1.03
CA TYR A 80 15.35 -0.69 -0.23
C TYR A 80 16.65 0.00 -0.60
N ASN A 81 16.92 0.18 -1.91
CA ASN A 81 18.17 0.78 -2.38
C ASN A 81 18.37 2.23 -1.89
N ILE A 82 17.33 3.07 -1.96
CA ILE A 82 17.47 4.44 -1.41
C ILE A 82 17.58 4.45 0.11
N THR A 83 16.84 3.53 0.77
CA THR A 83 16.93 3.39 2.24
C THR A 83 18.36 3.03 2.67
N ARG A 84 19.04 2.15 1.92
CA ARG A 84 20.46 1.81 2.16
C ARG A 84 21.36 3.05 2.08
N GLU A 85 21.19 3.88 1.05
CA GLU A 85 22.01 5.10 0.90
C GLU A 85 21.76 6.09 2.04
N MET A 86 20.50 6.28 2.46
CA MET A 86 20.18 7.13 3.60
C MET A 86 20.76 6.57 4.92
N ALA A 87 20.66 5.26 5.13
CA ALA A 87 21.21 4.60 6.30
C ALA A 87 22.73 4.72 6.36
N GLN A 88 23.42 4.62 5.20
CA GLN A 88 24.86 4.85 5.12
C GLN A 88 25.23 6.29 5.51
N VAL A 89 24.43 7.29 5.10
CA VAL A 89 24.64 8.69 5.53
C VAL A 89 24.48 8.81 7.04
N ALA A 90 23.48 8.20 7.64
CA ALA A 90 23.27 8.21 9.09
C ALA A 90 24.44 7.52 9.83
N LYS A 91 24.89 6.36 9.32
CA LYS A 91 26.02 5.62 9.90
C LYS A 91 27.32 6.40 9.85
N ASN A 92 27.61 7.06 8.72
CA ASN A 92 28.80 7.91 8.55
C ASN A 92 28.81 9.11 9.52
N LYS A 93 27.62 9.53 10.00
CA LYS A 93 27.49 10.56 11.06
C LYS A 93 27.45 9.96 12.48
N GLY A 94 27.85 8.71 12.65
CA GLY A 94 27.93 8.03 13.95
C GLY A 94 26.59 7.71 14.59
N LYS A 95 25.49 7.67 13.81
CA LYS A 95 24.17 7.35 14.36
C LYS A 95 23.97 5.85 14.47
N LYS A 96 23.21 5.41 15.48
CA LYS A 96 22.71 4.03 15.53
C LYS A 96 21.56 3.88 14.55
N VAL A 97 21.59 2.81 13.76
CA VAL A 97 20.63 2.55 12.67
C VAL A 97 19.80 1.30 12.99
N ILE A 98 18.47 1.48 12.98
CA ILE A 98 17.50 0.38 13.14
C ILE A 98 16.71 0.25 11.86
N PHE A 99 16.63 -0.96 11.29
CA PHE A 99 15.71 -1.28 10.19
C PHE A 99 14.53 -2.09 10.73
N GLY A 100 13.31 -1.62 10.45
CA GLY A 100 12.06 -2.32 10.72
C GLY A 100 11.17 -2.33 9.48
N GLY A 101 9.99 -2.94 9.59
CA GLY A 101 9.04 -3.07 8.49
C GLY A 101 9.14 -4.40 7.76
N ILE A 102 8.48 -4.50 6.59
CA ILE A 102 8.25 -5.79 5.95
C ILE A 102 9.52 -6.41 5.37
N HIS A 103 10.44 -5.62 4.81
CA HIS A 103 11.65 -6.18 4.19
C HIS A 103 12.59 -6.84 5.21
N PRO A 104 12.99 -6.20 6.33
CA PRO A 104 13.78 -6.84 7.38
C PRO A 104 13.08 -8.05 7.99
N THR A 105 11.75 -8.04 8.04
CA THR A 105 10.97 -9.16 8.55
C THR A 105 11.05 -10.39 7.63
N ILE A 106 11.05 -10.18 6.31
CA ILE A 106 11.10 -11.26 5.30
C ILE A 106 12.55 -11.71 5.02
N ARG A 107 13.49 -10.77 5.02
CA ARG A 107 14.92 -10.98 4.71
C ARG A 107 15.82 -10.54 5.86
N PRO A 108 15.66 -11.09 7.08
CA PRO A 108 16.39 -10.61 8.24
C PRO A 108 17.90 -10.82 8.12
N GLU A 109 18.35 -11.98 7.59
CA GLU A 109 19.77 -12.31 7.44
C GLU A 109 20.47 -11.36 6.44
N GLU A 110 19.83 -11.09 5.30
CA GLU A 110 20.35 -10.15 4.31
C GLU A 110 20.44 -8.74 4.91
N THR A 111 19.39 -8.33 5.61
CA THR A 111 19.30 -6.98 6.13
C THR A 111 20.28 -6.72 7.27
N ILE A 112 20.42 -7.67 8.23
CA ILE A 112 21.36 -7.50 9.34
C ILE A 112 22.81 -7.62 8.89
N ALA A 113 23.10 -8.28 7.77
CA ALA A 113 24.47 -8.37 7.24
C ALA A 113 25.03 -7.02 6.77
N GLU A 114 24.17 -6.05 6.40
CA GLU A 114 24.58 -4.72 5.93
C GLU A 114 25.41 -3.97 6.99
N SER A 115 26.59 -3.46 6.62
CA SER A 115 27.56 -2.84 7.55
C SER A 115 27.04 -1.62 8.29
N PHE A 116 26.09 -0.90 7.69
CA PHE A 116 25.48 0.31 8.24
C PHE A 116 24.27 0.02 9.15
N VAL A 117 23.78 -1.22 9.25
CA VAL A 117 22.66 -1.59 10.13
C VAL A 117 23.20 -2.10 11.46
N ASP A 118 22.78 -1.49 12.57
CA ASP A 118 23.12 -1.93 13.93
C ASP A 118 22.09 -2.94 14.45
N PHE A 119 20.80 -2.67 14.21
CA PHE A 119 19.69 -3.50 14.68
C PHE A 119 18.64 -3.68 13.59
N ILE A 120 17.94 -4.80 13.62
CA ILE A 120 16.70 -4.98 12.88
C ILE A 120 15.57 -5.33 13.84
N CYS A 121 14.37 -4.85 13.51
CA CYS A 121 13.13 -5.25 14.16
C CYS A 121 12.36 -6.19 13.22
N VAL A 122 12.16 -7.42 13.64
CA VAL A 122 11.43 -8.47 12.91
C VAL A 122 10.00 -8.54 13.44
N GLY A 123 9.03 -8.25 12.58
CA GLY A 123 7.61 -8.23 12.94
C GLY A 123 7.10 -6.86 13.42
N GLU A 124 6.09 -6.85 14.32
CA GLU A 124 5.53 -5.63 14.90
C GLU A 124 6.53 -4.97 15.84
N GLY A 125 6.71 -3.66 15.73
CA GLY A 125 7.82 -2.94 16.36
C GLY A 125 7.47 -2.12 17.59
N GLU A 126 6.19 -1.92 17.93
CA GLU A 126 5.77 -1.02 19.01
C GLU A 126 6.40 -1.36 20.36
N LEU A 127 6.39 -2.64 20.75
CA LEU A 127 7.01 -3.10 21.99
C LEU A 127 8.52 -3.38 21.83
N PRO A 128 8.98 -4.12 20.80
CA PRO A 128 10.39 -4.45 20.64
C PRO A 128 11.30 -3.23 20.56
N VAL A 129 10.94 -2.21 19.78
CA VAL A 129 11.77 -1.00 19.61
C VAL A 129 11.86 -0.20 20.91
N VAL A 130 10.74 -0.05 21.64
CA VAL A 130 10.74 0.62 22.94
C VAL A 130 11.61 -0.14 23.94
N ASN A 131 11.47 -1.47 24.02
CA ASN A 131 12.25 -2.31 24.93
C ASN A 131 13.76 -2.27 24.59
N LEU A 132 14.10 -2.30 23.30
CA LEU A 132 15.48 -2.14 22.85
C LEU A 132 16.07 -0.83 23.34
N LEU A 133 15.40 0.29 23.04
CA LEU A 133 15.94 1.62 23.35
C LEU A 133 16.00 1.89 24.85
N ASN A 134 15.01 1.46 25.63
CA ASN A 134 15.03 1.58 27.08
C ASN A 134 16.26 0.89 27.69
N ARG A 135 16.53 -0.35 27.30
CA ARG A 135 17.68 -1.10 27.79
C ARG A 135 19.00 -0.54 27.27
N PHE A 136 19.06 -0.22 25.97
CA PHE A 136 20.25 0.32 25.34
C PHE A 136 20.72 1.65 25.99
N PHE A 137 19.81 2.59 26.26
CA PHE A 137 20.12 3.84 26.91
C PHE A 137 20.18 3.75 28.44
N GLY A 138 19.55 2.72 29.02
CA GLY A 138 19.65 2.41 30.45
C GLY A 138 20.90 1.64 30.85
N ASN A 139 21.78 1.33 29.88
CA ASN A 139 22.98 0.48 30.09
C ASN A 139 22.64 -0.92 30.61
N GLU A 140 21.45 -1.46 30.22
CA GLU A 140 21.03 -2.80 30.54
C GLU A 140 21.35 -3.79 29.42
N ALA A 141 21.24 -5.10 29.69
CA ALA A 141 21.41 -6.12 28.67
C ALA A 141 20.26 -6.07 27.64
N TYR A 142 20.56 -5.66 26.42
CA TYR A 142 19.60 -5.47 25.31
C TYR A 142 19.68 -6.56 24.24
N THR A 143 20.65 -7.45 24.31
CA THR A 143 20.87 -8.50 23.31
C THR A 143 19.83 -9.63 23.33
N ASN A 144 18.94 -9.65 24.34
CA ASN A 144 17.88 -10.64 24.52
C ASN A 144 16.46 -10.04 24.33
N VAL A 145 16.34 -8.90 23.67
CA VAL A 145 15.03 -8.28 23.37
C VAL A 145 14.36 -9.03 22.23
N LYS A 146 13.23 -9.69 22.50
CA LYS A 146 12.43 -10.36 21.46
C LYS A 146 12.08 -9.43 20.31
N GLY A 147 12.04 -9.97 19.09
CA GLY A 147 11.79 -9.20 17.88
C GLY A 147 12.97 -8.38 17.38
N ILE A 148 14.07 -8.31 18.13
CA ILE A 148 15.27 -7.54 17.76
C ILE A 148 16.44 -8.48 17.48
N TRP A 149 17.11 -8.27 16.35
CA TRP A 149 18.42 -8.81 16.04
C TRP A 149 19.42 -7.68 15.99
N GLY A 150 20.68 -7.95 16.24
CA GLY A 150 21.69 -6.91 16.20
C GLY A 150 23.11 -7.48 16.07
N LYS A 151 24.09 -6.58 16.09
CA LYS A 151 25.52 -6.90 16.08
C LYS A 151 26.18 -6.41 17.35
N ASP A 152 27.11 -7.21 17.86
CA ASP A 152 28.04 -6.76 18.90
C ASP A 152 29.20 -5.93 18.30
N GLU A 153 30.09 -5.46 19.14
CA GLU A 153 31.25 -4.64 18.73
C GLU A 153 32.22 -5.38 17.81
N SER A 154 32.24 -6.71 17.86
CA SER A 154 33.04 -7.56 16.96
C SER A 154 32.36 -7.80 15.60
N GLY A 155 31.12 -7.35 15.41
CA GLY A 155 30.30 -7.61 14.23
C GLY A 155 29.59 -8.96 14.26
N LYS A 156 29.67 -9.71 15.36
CA LYS A 156 28.94 -10.98 15.52
C LYS A 156 27.44 -10.72 15.68
N ILE A 157 26.63 -11.37 14.84
CA ILE A 157 25.19 -11.22 14.82
C ILE A 157 24.57 -12.07 15.94
N TRP A 158 23.71 -11.45 16.75
CA TRP A 158 22.83 -12.14 17.68
C TRP A 158 21.37 -12.05 17.20
N ARG A 159 20.58 -13.09 17.47
CA ARG A 159 19.23 -13.26 16.94
C ARG A 159 18.30 -13.63 18.09
N ASN A 160 17.11 -13.06 18.08
CA ASN A 160 16.06 -13.43 19.02
C ASN A 160 14.79 -13.88 18.29
N ASP A 161 13.99 -14.68 18.97
CA ASP A 161 12.63 -14.97 18.54
C ASP A 161 11.82 -13.69 18.38
N ILE A 162 10.83 -13.73 17.49
CA ILE A 162 9.88 -12.63 17.36
C ILE A 162 9.07 -12.45 18.65
N GLU A 163 8.64 -11.21 18.89
CA GLU A 163 7.73 -10.89 19.99
C GLU A 163 6.32 -11.43 19.69
N ASN A 164 5.55 -11.70 20.73
CA ASN A 164 4.15 -12.05 20.58
C ASN A 164 3.36 -10.85 20.05
N LEU A 165 2.30 -11.14 19.28
CA LEU A 165 1.39 -10.10 18.82
C LEU A 165 0.68 -9.44 20.01
N VAL A 166 0.57 -8.13 19.98
CA VAL A 166 -0.26 -7.37 20.93
C VAL A 166 -1.72 -7.76 20.69
N THR A 167 -2.29 -8.51 21.61
CA THR A 167 -3.66 -9.04 21.49
C THR A 167 -4.71 -7.94 21.60
N ASP A 168 -4.55 -7.07 22.58
CA ASP A 168 -5.42 -5.90 22.81
C ASP A 168 -4.84 -4.68 22.09
N LEU A 169 -5.39 -4.37 20.91
CA LEU A 169 -4.95 -3.21 20.11
C LEU A 169 -5.33 -1.88 20.76
N ASP A 170 -6.30 -1.85 21.68
CA ASP A 170 -6.72 -0.64 22.38
C ASP A 170 -5.68 -0.20 23.42
N SER A 171 -4.80 -1.09 23.84
CA SER A 171 -3.66 -0.79 24.74
C SER A 171 -2.57 0.04 24.07
N LEU A 172 -2.51 0.05 22.74
CA LEU A 172 -1.57 0.86 21.98
C LEU A 172 -1.99 2.33 21.99
N PRO A 173 -1.05 3.26 22.05
CA PRO A 173 -1.38 4.67 21.88
C PRO A 173 -1.89 4.93 20.46
N PHE A 174 -2.73 5.96 20.27
CA PHE A 174 -3.11 6.41 18.94
C PHE A 174 -1.88 6.85 18.13
N PRO A 175 -1.92 6.72 16.80
CA PRO A 175 -0.80 7.15 15.96
C PRO A 175 -0.43 8.61 16.21
N ASP A 176 0.86 8.90 16.26
CA ASP A 176 1.40 10.25 16.45
C ASP A 176 1.22 11.09 15.18
N ARG A 177 0.00 11.57 14.98
CA ARG A 177 -0.37 12.31 13.76
C ARG A 177 0.25 13.70 13.70
N ASP A 178 0.72 14.25 14.82
CA ASP A 178 1.44 15.53 14.87
C ASP A 178 2.84 15.45 14.22
N ALA A 179 3.36 14.25 14.04
CA ALA A 179 4.63 14.05 13.35
C ALA A 179 4.57 14.31 11.84
N LEU A 180 3.38 14.53 11.26
CA LEU A 180 3.16 14.82 9.84
C LEU A 180 2.38 16.11 9.63
N ASP A 181 2.55 16.71 8.44
CA ASP A 181 1.78 17.89 8.04
C ASP A 181 0.28 17.60 7.93
N SER A 182 -0.56 18.59 8.28
CA SER A 182 -2.02 18.49 8.27
C SER A 182 -2.62 18.11 6.90
N HIS A 183 -1.93 18.42 5.79
CA HIS A 183 -2.41 18.08 4.45
C HIS A 183 -2.57 16.55 4.22
N TYR A 184 -1.91 15.70 5.03
CA TYR A 184 -2.08 14.24 4.97
C TYR A 184 -3.46 13.80 5.45
N TYR A 185 -4.15 14.62 6.26
CA TYR A 185 -5.44 14.26 6.86
C TYR A 185 -6.63 14.84 6.10
N ASN A 186 -6.35 15.78 5.18
CA ASN A 186 -7.35 16.46 4.35
C ASN A 186 -7.15 16.18 2.85
N ALA A 187 -6.51 15.05 2.49
CA ALA A 187 -6.35 14.67 1.10
C ALA A 187 -7.72 14.51 0.43
N GLU A 188 -7.96 15.25 -0.66
CA GLU A 188 -9.27 15.33 -1.37
C GLU A 188 -9.87 13.95 -1.71
N LEU A 189 -9.01 12.96 -1.94
CA LEU A 189 -9.43 11.64 -2.40
C LEU A 189 -9.63 10.63 -1.27
N THR A 190 -8.80 10.66 -0.23
CA THR A 190 -8.75 9.60 0.79
C THR A 190 -9.16 10.09 2.17
N GLY A 191 -8.92 11.36 2.53
CA GLY A 191 -9.05 11.81 3.90
C GLY A 191 -8.02 11.17 4.83
N ALA A 192 -8.33 11.09 6.11
CA ALA A 192 -7.43 10.48 7.10
C ALA A 192 -7.52 8.95 7.10
N ASN A 193 -6.37 8.30 7.04
CA ASN A 193 -6.29 6.83 7.14
C ASN A 193 -6.42 6.38 8.59
N VAL A 194 -7.20 5.32 8.80
CA VAL A 194 -7.43 4.69 10.11
C VAL A 194 -7.51 3.17 9.93
N PHE A 195 -6.98 2.41 10.90
CA PHE A 195 -7.20 0.97 11.01
C PHE A 195 -8.20 0.65 12.11
N THR A 196 -9.15 -0.23 11.81
CA THR A 196 -10.07 -0.83 12.82
C THR A 196 -9.59 -2.21 13.25
N SER A 197 -8.72 -2.82 12.44
CA SER A 197 -8.20 -4.17 12.64
C SER A 197 -6.78 -4.31 12.10
N ARG A 198 -6.09 -5.40 12.46
CA ARG A 198 -4.81 -5.82 11.89
C ARG A 198 -4.86 -7.30 11.53
N GLY A 199 -4.27 -7.64 10.39
CA GLY A 199 -4.10 -8.99 9.90
C GLY A 199 -5.23 -9.47 8.99
N CYS A 200 -4.87 -10.30 8.01
CA CYS A 200 -5.76 -10.90 7.04
C CYS A 200 -5.50 -12.41 6.98
N PRO A 201 -6.53 -13.27 7.14
CA PRO A 201 -6.34 -14.73 7.21
C PRO A 201 -6.24 -15.39 5.84
N TYR A 202 -6.37 -14.63 4.75
CA TYR A 202 -6.42 -15.21 3.41
C TYR A 202 -5.03 -15.57 2.89
N PRO A 203 -4.89 -16.74 2.23
CA PRO A 203 -3.60 -17.24 1.75
C PRO A 203 -3.29 -16.78 0.32
N CYS A 204 -3.65 -15.54 -0.08
CA CYS A 204 -3.37 -15.06 -1.43
C CYS A 204 -1.87 -15.20 -1.74
N SER A 205 -1.53 -15.91 -2.81
CA SER A 205 -0.16 -16.35 -3.12
C SER A 205 0.83 -15.23 -3.39
N PHE A 206 0.34 -14.05 -3.77
CA PHE A 206 1.12 -12.85 -4.08
C PHE A 206 1.21 -11.86 -2.91
N CYS A 207 0.54 -12.16 -1.78
CA CYS A 207 0.40 -11.25 -0.65
C CYS A 207 1.33 -11.63 0.51
N GLN A 208 2.01 -10.64 1.07
CA GLN A 208 2.92 -10.83 2.22
C GLN A 208 2.19 -11.19 3.52
N ASN A 209 0.87 -10.97 3.61
CA ASN A 209 0.08 -11.37 4.78
C ASN A 209 0.13 -12.89 5.04
N LYS A 210 0.27 -13.72 3.99
CA LYS A 210 0.46 -15.16 4.14
C LYS A 210 1.77 -15.48 4.89
N PHE A 211 2.87 -14.80 4.51
CA PHE A 211 4.15 -14.93 5.21
C PHE A 211 4.03 -14.50 6.68
N LEU A 212 3.38 -13.36 6.95
CA LEU A 212 3.19 -12.87 8.32
C LEU A 212 2.31 -13.81 9.16
N LEU A 213 1.25 -14.36 8.56
CA LEU A 213 0.39 -15.35 9.21
C LEU A 213 1.21 -16.57 9.67
N ASP A 214 2.09 -17.07 8.81
CA ASP A 214 2.95 -18.23 9.11
C ASP A 214 4.04 -17.87 10.15
N LEU A 215 4.65 -16.69 10.03
CA LEU A 215 5.65 -16.18 10.97
C LEU A 215 5.11 -16.10 12.40
N TYR A 216 3.86 -15.63 12.55
CA TYR A 216 3.22 -15.45 13.87
C TYR A 216 2.44 -16.68 14.35
N LYS A 217 2.57 -17.83 13.70
CA LYS A 217 1.95 -19.07 14.17
C LYS A 217 2.39 -19.40 15.60
N GLY A 218 1.42 -19.50 16.53
CA GLY A 218 1.70 -19.73 17.95
C GLY A 218 2.18 -18.51 18.75
N LYS A 219 2.18 -17.31 18.14
CA LYS A 219 2.60 -16.05 18.78
C LYS A 219 1.43 -15.10 19.07
N GLY A 220 0.22 -15.61 19.18
CA GLY A 220 -1.01 -14.88 19.42
C GLY A 220 -2.03 -14.98 18.28
N THR A 221 -3.16 -14.30 18.42
CA THR A 221 -4.19 -14.25 17.39
C THR A 221 -3.79 -13.27 16.29
N PHE A 222 -3.66 -13.74 15.04
CA PHE A 222 -3.18 -12.91 13.95
C PHE A 222 -4.17 -11.81 13.54
N VAL A 223 -5.47 -12.14 13.44
CA VAL A 223 -6.52 -11.14 13.14
C VAL A 223 -7.03 -10.53 14.44
N ARG A 224 -6.79 -9.26 14.63
CA ARG A 224 -7.14 -8.52 15.86
C ARG A 224 -7.95 -7.27 15.51
N TYR A 225 -8.87 -6.90 16.39
CA TYR A 225 -9.76 -5.75 16.21
C TYR A 225 -9.58 -4.77 17.37
N ARG A 226 -9.66 -3.51 17.05
CA ARG A 226 -9.90 -2.46 18.06
C ARG A 226 -11.36 -2.46 18.46
N SER A 227 -11.67 -2.02 19.68
CA SER A 227 -13.06 -1.76 20.04
C SER A 227 -13.64 -0.60 19.21
N PRO A 228 -14.94 -0.59 18.94
CA PRO A 228 -15.58 0.53 18.26
C PRO A 228 -15.33 1.85 18.99
N GLU A 229 -15.41 1.86 20.31
CA GLU A 229 -15.20 3.06 21.15
C GLU A 229 -13.77 3.62 21.01
N ASN A 230 -12.76 2.76 20.98
CA ASN A 230 -11.38 3.17 20.78
C ASN A 230 -11.21 3.83 19.40
N VAL A 231 -11.80 3.24 18.35
CA VAL A 231 -11.75 3.84 17.01
C VAL A 231 -12.49 5.17 16.97
N TYR A 232 -13.71 5.25 17.53
CA TYR A 232 -14.49 6.50 17.54
C TYR A 232 -13.76 7.63 18.25
N THR A 233 -13.11 7.36 19.39
CA THR A 233 -12.30 8.36 20.11
C THR A 233 -11.16 8.89 19.24
N GLU A 234 -10.50 8.01 18.45
CA GLU A 234 -9.47 8.46 17.49
C GLU A 234 -10.08 9.34 16.40
N LEU A 235 -11.24 8.93 15.82
CA LEU A 235 -11.91 9.69 14.75
C LEU A 235 -12.33 11.09 15.24
N GLU A 236 -12.91 11.20 16.44
CA GLU A 236 -13.28 12.47 17.08
C GLU A 236 -12.05 13.36 17.28
N THR A 237 -10.93 12.77 17.73
CA THR A 237 -9.65 13.48 17.87
C THR A 237 -9.16 14.00 16.51
N ILE A 238 -9.23 13.19 15.46
CA ILE A 238 -8.79 13.57 14.12
C ILE A 238 -9.67 14.72 13.58
N ILE A 239 -10.97 14.63 13.73
CA ILE A 239 -11.91 15.70 13.30
C ILE A 239 -11.62 17.01 14.05
N SER A 240 -11.58 16.95 15.38
CA SER A 240 -11.44 18.15 16.22
C SER A 240 -10.07 18.82 16.05
N LYS A 241 -9.00 18.05 15.86
CA LYS A 241 -7.63 18.56 15.80
C LYS A 241 -7.20 18.97 14.41
N TYR A 242 -7.58 18.19 13.37
CA TYR A 242 -7.09 18.38 12.02
C TYR A 242 -8.17 18.82 11.02
N GLY A 243 -9.43 18.96 11.46
CA GLY A 243 -10.53 19.36 10.59
C GLY A 243 -10.84 18.38 9.47
N THR A 244 -10.61 17.07 9.69
CA THR A 244 -10.80 16.04 8.69
C THR A 244 -12.27 15.90 8.33
N GLU A 245 -12.58 15.90 7.03
CA GLU A 245 -13.94 15.81 6.49
C GLU A 245 -14.32 14.42 6.00
N ARG A 246 -13.37 13.47 5.95
CA ARG A 246 -13.58 12.08 5.49
C ARG A 246 -12.52 11.14 6.01
N PHE A 247 -12.85 9.82 6.02
CA PHE A 247 -11.92 8.79 6.45
C PHE A 247 -11.67 7.73 5.37
N TYR A 248 -10.51 7.10 5.46
CA TYR A 248 -10.20 5.87 4.76
C TYR A 248 -9.88 4.76 5.76
N PHE A 249 -10.77 3.77 5.87
CA PHE A 249 -10.49 2.55 6.62
C PHE A 249 -9.61 1.66 5.77
N SER A 250 -8.32 1.66 6.08
CA SER A 250 -7.26 0.99 5.30
C SER A 250 -6.90 -0.40 5.84
N ASP A 251 -7.85 -1.04 6.55
CA ASP A 251 -7.76 -2.44 6.95
C ASP A 251 -7.52 -3.33 5.73
N GLU A 252 -6.78 -4.43 5.85
CA GLU A 252 -6.55 -5.38 4.75
C GLU A 252 -7.87 -5.97 4.21
N THR A 253 -8.89 -6.07 5.05
CA THR A 253 -10.26 -6.44 4.68
C THR A 253 -11.23 -5.89 5.71
N PHE A 254 -11.75 -4.70 5.50
CA PHE A 254 -12.61 -3.98 6.46
C PHE A 254 -13.83 -4.81 6.90
N THR A 255 -14.47 -5.52 5.98
CA THR A 255 -15.67 -6.33 6.24
C THR A 255 -15.37 -7.79 6.62
N LEU A 256 -14.16 -8.10 7.08
CA LEU A 256 -13.72 -9.46 7.33
C LEU A 256 -14.62 -10.19 8.35
N ASN A 257 -14.98 -9.53 9.44
CA ASN A 257 -15.91 -10.05 10.45
C ASN A 257 -17.25 -9.30 10.35
N LYS A 258 -18.23 -9.91 9.67
CA LYS A 258 -19.52 -9.28 9.40
C LYS A 258 -20.18 -8.70 10.65
N LYS A 259 -20.24 -9.47 11.75
CA LYS A 259 -20.89 -9.04 13.00
C LYS A 259 -20.22 -7.78 13.58
N LYS A 260 -18.90 -7.81 13.73
CA LYS A 260 -18.14 -6.66 14.26
C LYS A 260 -18.24 -5.44 13.35
N THR A 261 -18.21 -5.64 12.04
CA THR A 261 -18.34 -4.54 11.08
C THR A 261 -19.72 -3.89 11.15
N LEU A 262 -20.80 -4.70 11.21
CA LEU A 262 -22.16 -4.16 11.35
C LEU A 262 -22.35 -3.39 12.68
N GLU A 263 -21.79 -3.90 13.76
CA GLU A 263 -21.78 -3.20 15.07
C GLU A 263 -21.06 -1.85 14.97
N PHE A 264 -19.86 -1.84 14.39
CA PHE A 264 -19.10 -0.62 14.16
C PHE A 264 -19.86 0.37 13.26
N LEU A 265 -20.42 -0.07 12.14
CA LEU A 265 -21.14 0.80 11.22
C LEU A 265 -22.40 1.42 11.85
N LYS A 266 -23.08 0.69 12.73
CA LYS A 266 -24.23 1.23 13.48
C LYS A 266 -23.84 2.40 14.34
N GLY A 267 -22.79 2.27 15.17
CA GLY A 267 -22.33 3.37 16.01
C GLY A 267 -21.69 4.52 15.22
N TYR A 268 -20.99 4.21 14.11
CA TYR A 268 -20.46 5.21 13.19
C TYR A 268 -21.58 6.10 12.59
N LYS A 269 -22.67 5.48 12.09
CA LYS A 269 -23.83 6.18 11.57
C LYS A 269 -24.44 7.18 12.56
N GLU A 270 -24.48 6.80 13.83
CA GLU A 270 -25.04 7.66 14.90
C GLU A 270 -24.15 8.86 15.23
N ARG A 271 -22.82 8.65 15.29
CA ARG A 271 -21.84 9.65 15.73
C ARG A 271 -21.29 10.54 14.61
N PHE A 272 -21.13 9.99 13.42
CA PHE A 272 -20.41 10.63 12.29
C PHE A 272 -21.31 10.82 11.05
N LYS A 273 -22.56 11.23 11.23
CA LYS A 273 -23.61 11.34 10.19
C LYS A 273 -23.18 12.03 8.88
N ASN A 274 -22.30 13.02 8.99
CA ASN A 274 -21.90 13.85 7.84
C ASN A 274 -20.44 13.65 7.44
N VAL A 275 -19.78 12.64 7.98
CA VAL A 275 -18.38 12.33 7.66
C VAL A 275 -18.34 11.07 6.79
N PRO A 276 -18.21 11.22 5.46
CA PRO A 276 -18.16 10.08 4.57
C PRO A 276 -16.85 9.32 4.74
N PHE A 277 -16.88 8.03 4.41
CA PHE A 277 -15.67 7.22 4.40
C PHE A 277 -15.57 6.34 3.16
N MET A 278 -14.36 5.86 2.91
CA MET A 278 -14.07 4.78 1.99
C MET A 278 -13.38 3.63 2.72
N CYS A 279 -13.49 2.43 2.17
CA CYS A 279 -12.81 1.26 2.72
C CYS A 279 -12.37 0.30 1.61
N GLN A 280 -11.47 -0.62 1.96
CA GLN A 280 -11.12 -1.72 1.08
C GLN A 280 -11.59 -3.05 1.65
N THR A 281 -12.03 -3.93 0.76
CA THR A 281 -12.56 -5.22 1.16
C THR A 281 -12.46 -6.26 0.04
N ARG A 282 -12.81 -7.50 0.38
CA ARG A 282 -12.87 -8.62 -0.55
C ARG A 282 -14.28 -8.80 -1.10
N ILE A 283 -14.35 -9.28 -2.33
CA ILE A 283 -15.61 -9.60 -3.03
C ILE A 283 -16.49 -10.57 -2.20
N ASP A 284 -15.90 -11.63 -1.65
CA ASP A 284 -16.58 -12.67 -0.89
C ASP A 284 -16.99 -12.26 0.55
N ARG A 285 -16.83 -10.98 0.90
CA ARG A 285 -17.17 -10.40 2.21
C ARG A 285 -18.25 -9.32 2.13
N ILE A 286 -18.89 -9.19 0.98
CA ILE A 286 -20.00 -8.26 0.75
C ILE A 286 -21.24 -9.03 0.33
N ASP A 287 -22.30 -8.83 1.07
CA ASP A 287 -23.67 -9.19 0.71
C ASP A 287 -24.61 -7.98 0.76
N ALA A 288 -25.89 -8.16 0.52
CA ALA A 288 -26.85 -7.06 0.47
C ALA A 288 -26.97 -6.32 1.82
N GLU A 289 -26.96 -7.05 2.95
CA GLU A 289 -27.03 -6.48 4.29
C GLU A 289 -25.79 -5.62 4.60
N MET A 290 -24.60 -6.12 4.26
CA MET A 290 -23.36 -5.36 4.44
C MET A 290 -23.32 -4.12 3.55
N MET A 291 -23.77 -4.23 2.28
CA MET A 291 -23.81 -3.09 1.37
C MET A 291 -24.76 -2.01 1.84
N GLU A 292 -25.93 -2.39 2.36
CA GLU A 292 -26.90 -1.48 2.96
C GLU A 292 -26.33 -0.77 4.18
N ALA A 293 -25.75 -1.51 5.11
CA ALA A 293 -25.10 -0.95 6.31
C ALA A 293 -23.98 0.01 5.98
N LEU A 294 -23.12 -0.32 4.99
CA LEU A 294 -22.08 0.57 4.49
C LEU A 294 -22.68 1.88 3.96
N LYS A 295 -23.74 1.80 3.14
CA LYS A 295 -24.41 2.99 2.60
C LYS A 295 -24.99 3.87 3.68
N GLU A 296 -25.73 3.26 4.61
CA GLU A 296 -26.37 3.96 5.71
C GLU A 296 -25.39 4.65 6.64
N ALA A 297 -24.19 4.08 6.83
CA ALA A 297 -23.12 4.66 7.61
C ALA A 297 -22.32 5.74 6.86
N GLY A 298 -22.64 6.03 5.59
CA GLY A 298 -21.97 7.08 4.83
C GLY A 298 -20.75 6.61 4.00
N CYS A 299 -20.62 5.29 3.76
CA CYS A 299 -19.61 4.81 2.83
C CYS A 299 -19.89 5.35 1.42
N HIS A 300 -18.96 6.12 0.88
CA HIS A 300 -19.09 6.71 -0.45
C HIS A 300 -18.35 5.92 -1.53
N GLN A 301 -17.35 5.11 -1.16
CA GLN A 301 -16.55 4.30 -2.08
C GLN A 301 -16.05 3.03 -1.40
N ILE A 302 -16.09 1.93 -2.13
CA ILE A 302 -15.44 0.66 -1.77
C ILE A 302 -14.37 0.29 -2.79
N ASN A 303 -13.23 -0.18 -2.29
CA ASN A 303 -12.12 -0.68 -3.11
C ASN A 303 -12.16 -2.20 -3.11
N LEU A 304 -12.22 -2.80 -4.30
CA LEU A 304 -12.47 -4.22 -4.53
C LEU A 304 -11.37 -4.84 -5.38
N ALA A 305 -10.66 -5.81 -4.84
CA ALA A 305 -9.55 -6.46 -5.53
C ALA A 305 -10.05 -7.67 -6.36
N ILE A 306 -10.29 -7.47 -7.67
CA ILE A 306 -10.61 -8.52 -8.65
C ILE A 306 -9.34 -9.31 -8.98
N GLU A 307 -8.22 -8.62 -9.17
CA GLU A 307 -6.89 -9.05 -9.59
C GLU A 307 -6.87 -9.56 -11.04
N SER A 308 -7.60 -10.62 -11.37
CA SER A 308 -7.68 -11.20 -12.71
C SER A 308 -9.13 -11.53 -13.09
N GLY A 309 -9.49 -11.21 -14.34
CA GLY A 309 -10.75 -11.62 -14.94
C GLY A 309 -10.80 -13.11 -15.30
N ASN A 310 -9.64 -13.74 -15.46
CA ASN A 310 -9.55 -15.17 -15.70
C ASN A 310 -9.73 -15.95 -14.39
N ALA A 311 -10.74 -16.80 -14.30
CA ALA A 311 -11.10 -17.54 -13.09
C ALA A 311 -10.02 -18.53 -12.65
N GLU A 312 -9.31 -19.17 -13.59
CA GLU A 312 -8.22 -20.11 -13.32
C GLU A 312 -7.05 -19.39 -12.66
N ILE A 313 -6.60 -18.27 -13.25
CA ILE A 313 -5.52 -17.45 -12.68
C ILE A 313 -5.94 -16.89 -11.33
N ARG A 314 -7.14 -16.34 -11.23
CA ARG A 314 -7.64 -15.73 -10.00
C ARG A 314 -7.68 -16.72 -8.85
N ASN A 315 -8.18 -17.95 -9.08
CA ASN A 315 -8.44 -18.89 -8.01
C ASN A 315 -7.32 -19.92 -7.79
N ASN A 316 -6.62 -20.37 -8.84
CA ASN A 316 -5.61 -21.41 -8.72
C ASN A 316 -4.18 -20.86 -8.67
N VAL A 317 -3.93 -19.69 -9.27
CA VAL A 317 -2.62 -19.03 -9.18
C VAL A 317 -2.58 -18.01 -8.04
N LEU A 318 -3.56 -17.11 -7.96
CA LEU A 318 -3.60 -16.03 -6.96
C LEU A 318 -4.31 -16.41 -5.66
N LEU A 319 -5.02 -17.54 -5.62
CA LEU A 319 -5.74 -18.10 -4.46
C LEU A 319 -6.78 -17.14 -3.86
N LYS A 320 -7.52 -16.42 -4.71
CA LYS A 320 -8.57 -15.49 -4.27
C LYS A 320 -9.87 -16.20 -3.89
N ASN A 321 -10.19 -17.34 -4.52
CA ASN A 321 -11.31 -18.24 -4.20
C ASN A 321 -12.69 -17.57 -4.20
N PHE A 322 -13.04 -16.81 -5.27
CA PHE A 322 -14.39 -16.32 -5.52
C PHE A 322 -14.75 -16.35 -7.00
N THR A 323 -16.05 -16.39 -7.28
CA THR A 323 -16.60 -16.59 -8.61
C THR A 323 -16.87 -15.26 -9.35
N ASP A 324 -17.03 -15.35 -10.68
CA ASP A 324 -17.46 -14.22 -11.51
C ASP A 324 -18.85 -13.72 -11.11
N GLU A 325 -19.75 -14.62 -10.70
CA GLU A 325 -21.07 -14.26 -10.22
C GLU A 325 -21.01 -13.42 -8.94
N GLN A 326 -20.16 -13.80 -7.99
CA GLN A 326 -19.93 -13.00 -6.79
C GLN A 326 -19.39 -11.60 -7.14
N ILE A 327 -18.47 -11.50 -8.10
CA ILE A 327 -17.96 -10.21 -8.59
C ILE A 327 -19.13 -9.36 -9.12
N ARG A 328 -19.92 -9.90 -10.07
CA ARG A 328 -21.07 -9.21 -10.67
C ARG A 328 -22.08 -8.75 -9.63
N THR A 329 -22.39 -9.63 -8.67
CA THR A 329 -23.33 -9.35 -7.58
C THR A 329 -22.87 -8.17 -6.75
N VAL A 330 -21.61 -8.13 -6.31
CA VAL A 330 -21.10 -7.05 -5.46
C VAL A 330 -21.08 -5.71 -6.20
N PHE A 331 -20.66 -5.67 -7.46
CA PHE A 331 -20.67 -4.43 -8.25
C PHE A 331 -22.11 -3.97 -8.56
N SER A 332 -23.04 -4.89 -8.79
CA SER A 332 -24.47 -4.58 -8.96
C SER A 332 -25.07 -4.00 -7.68
N LEU A 333 -24.77 -4.57 -6.52
CA LEU A 333 -25.19 -4.05 -5.21
C LEU A 333 -24.61 -2.64 -4.98
N ALA A 334 -23.31 -2.43 -5.20
CA ALA A 334 -22.71 -1.11 -5.05
C ALA A 334 -23.41 -0.05 -5.92
N LYS A 335 -23.70 -0.39 -7.17
CA LYS A 335 -24.46 0.49 -8.07
C LYS A 335 -25.87 0.76 -7.59
N LYS A 336 -26.59 -0.29 -7.12
CA LYS A 336 -27.95 -0.17 -6.55
C LYS A 336 -27.99 0.78 -5.37
N TYR A 337 -27.00 0.71 -4.47
CA TYR A 337 -26.94 1.55 -3.28
C TYR A 337 -26.20 2.89 -3.51
N GLY A 338 -25.71 3.15 -4.74
CA GLY A 338 -25.01 4.40 -5.07
C GLY A 338 -23.68 4.57 -4.33
N ILE A 339 -22.98 3.47 -4.08
CA ILE A 339 -21.61 3.45 -3.55
C ILE A 339 -20.65 3.34 -4.73
N LYS A 340 -19.68 4.27 -4.82
CA LYS A 340 -18.64 4.22 -5.85
C LYS A 340 -17.75 3.00 -5.68
N THR A 341 -17.25 2.47 -6.78
CA THR A 341 -16.35 1.32 -6.78
C THR A 341 -15.02 1.65 -7.40
N GLN A 342 -13.94 1.14 -6.78
CA GLN A 342 -12.63 1.07 -7.42
C GLN A 342 -12.23 -0.39 -7.54
N SER A 343 -11.92 -0.86 -8.76
CA SER A 343 -11.38 -2.19 -8.98
C SER A 343 -9.85 -2.17 -8.96
N PHE A 344 -9.25 -3.11 -8.23
CA PHE A 344 -7.83 -3.41 -8.31
C PHE A 344 -7.61 -4.63 -9.20
N ASN A 345 -6.68 -4.51 -10.13
CA ASN A 345 -6.36 -5.52 -11.12
C ASN A 345 -4.85 -5.66 -11.27
N MET A 346 -4.43 -6.84 -11.66
CA MET A 346 -3.03 -7.17 -11.90
C MET A 346 -2.90 -7.92 -13.22
N ILE A 347 -1.87 -7.58 -14.00
CA ILE A 347 -1.50 -8.27 -15.24
C ILE A 347 -0.04 -8.69 -15.20
N GLY A 348 0.39 -9.56 -16.12
CA GLY A 348 1.74 -10.11 -16.08
C GLY A 348 1.91 -11.15 -14.98
N ILE A 349 0.85 -11.84 -14.60
CA ILE A 349 0.88 -12.95 -13.65
C ILE A 349 1.58 -14.14 -14.32
N PRO A 350 2.41 -14.92 -13.59
CA PRO A 350 3.06 -16.11 -14.18
C PRO A 350 2.07 -17.04 -14.87
N GLY A 351 2.38 -17.44 -16.10
CA GLY A 351 1.52 -18.26 -16.95
C GLY A 351 0.41 -17.49 -17.69
N GLU A 352 0.22 -16.22 -17.42
CA GLU A 352 -0.81 -15.40 -18.07
C GLU A 352 -0.54 -15.24 -19.57
N THR A 353 -1.60 -15.32 -20.36
CA THR A 353 -1.61 -15.04 -21.81
C THR A 353 -2.23 -13.68 -22.10
N LEU A 354 -2.02 -13.17 -23.30
CA LEU A 354 -2.70 -11.93 -23.71
C LEU A 354 -4.22 -12.08 -23.70
N GLY A 355 -4.76 -13.27 -23.99
CA GLY A 355 -6.18 -13.58 -23.85
C GLY A 355 -6.69 -13.34 -22.41
N ASN A 356 -5.94 -13.80 -21.41
CA ASN A 356 -6.29 -13.61 -20.00
C ASN A 356 -6.26 -12.13 -19.55
N VAL A 357 -5.31 -11.34 -20.12
CA VAL A 357 -5.31 -9.88 -19.92
C VAL A 357 -6.61 -9.26 -20.45
N PHE A 358 -7.06 -9.69 -21.63
CA PHE A 358 -8.32 -9.21 -22.19
C PHE A 358 -9.55 -9.70 -21.41
N GLU A 359 -9.52 -10.88 -20.80
CA GLU A 359 -10.59 -11.29 -19.86
C GLU A 359 -10.68 -10.33 -18.68
N THR A 360 -9.52 -9.88 -18.14
CA THR A 360 -9.47 -8.89 -17.05
C THR A 360 -9.99 -7.51 -17.51
N ILE A 361 -9.67 -7.09 -18.74
CA ILE A 361 -10.25 -5.87 -19.33
C ILE A 361 -11.76 -6.01 -19.51
N ASN A 362 -12.22 -7.15 -20.03
CA ASN A 362 -13.63 -7.37 -20.38
C ASN A 362 -14.53 -7.43 -19.15
N ILE A 363 -14.10 -8.09 -18.07
CA ILE A 363 -14.89 -8.08 -16.82
C ILE A 363 -15.01 -6.66 -16.26
N ASN A 364 -13.95 -5.87 -16.23
CA ASN A 364 -14.02 -4.47 -15.81
C ASN A 364 -14.93 -3.63 -16.73
N LYS A 365 -14.92 -3.88 -18.02
CA LYS A 365 -15.81 -3.23 -19.00
C LYS A 365 -17.29 -3.55 -18.77
N GLU A 366 -17.58 -4.79 -18.41
CA GLU A 366 -18.92 -5.23 -18.01
C GLU A 366 -19.37 -4.55 -16.71
N LEU A 367 -18.53 -4.59 -15.67
CA LEU A 367 -18.82 -4.09 -14.34
C LEU A 367 -18.92 -2.57 -14.27
N ARG A 368 -18.14 -1.85 -15.10
CA ARG A 368 -18.05 -0.38 -15.15
C ARG A 368 -17.76 0.24 -13.76
N PRO A 369 -16.64 -0.12 -13.11
CA PRO A 369 -16.24 0.55 -11.88
C PRO A 369 -16.00 2.04 -12.13
N ASP A 370 -16.20 2.86 -11.09
CA ASP A 370 -15.94 4.31 -11.16
C ASP A 370 -14.46 4.62 -11.34
N ARG A 371 -13.60 3.74 -10.79
CA ARG A 371 -12.15 3.80 -10.94
C ARG A 371 -11.57 2.42 -11.19
N VAL A 372 -10.50 2.39 -11.95
CA VAL A 372 -9.73 1.17 -12.21
C VAL A 372 -8.27 1.42 -11.89
N LEU A 373 -7.67 0.53 -11.12
CA LEU A 373 -6.22 0.48 -10.95
C LEU A 373 -5.73 -0.86 -11.51
N CYS A 374 -4.71 -0.80 -12.37
CA CYS A 374 -4.04 -1.98 -12.90
C CYS A 374 -2.54 -1.88 -12.63
N THR A 375 -1.99 -2.90 -12.00
CA THR A 375 -0.54 -3.04 -11.76
C THR A 375 0.02 -4.21 -12.56
N ILE A 376 1.33 -4.20 -12.78
CA ILE A 376 2.03 -5.38 -13.30
C ILE A 376 2.49 -6.21 -12.10
N PHE A 377 2.33 -7.53 -12.20
CA PHE A 377 2.80 -8.46 -11.16
C PHE A 377 4.30 -8.26 -10.90
N MET A 378 4.63 -8.18 -9.62
CA MET A 378 5.99 -8.04 -9.14
C MET A 378 6.30 -9.19 -8.17
N PRO A 379 7.35 -9.99 -8.39
CA PRO A 379 7.68 -11.15 -7.56
C PRO A 379 8.31 -10.70 -6.24
N PHE A 380 7.49 -10.25 -5.30
CA PHE A 380 7.96 -9.83 -3.99
C PHE A 380 8.50 -11.02 -3.18
N PRO A 381 9.67 -10.85 -2.54
CA PRO A 381 10.17 -11.83 -1.60
C PRO A 381 9.19 -12.06 -0.44
N GLY A 382 9.19 -13.29 0.08
CA GLY A 382 8.28 -13.72 1.14
C GLY A 382 6.85 -14.02 0.70
N THR A 383 6.48 -13.76 -0.57
CA THR A 383 5.21 -14.22 -1.14
C THR A 383 5.41 -15.58 -1.82
N GLU A 384 4.44 -16.48 -1.68
CA GLU A 384 4.54 -17.82 -2.28
C GLU A 384 4.80 -17.77 -3.78
N LEU A 385 4.04 -16.92 -4.50
CA LEU A 385 4.20 -16.77 -5.95
C LEU A 385 5.50 -16.06 -6.31
N GLY A 386 5.93 -15.09 -5.51
CA GLY A 386 7.20 -14.39 -5.70
C GLY A 386 8.41 -15.31 -5.54
N GLU A 387 8.45 -16.13 -4.47
CA GLU A 387 9.55 -17.08 -4.25
C GLU A 387 9.62 -18.11 -5.39
N LYS A 388 8.49 -18.67 -5.84
CA LYS A 388 8.44 -19.56 -7.01
C LYS A 388 9.03 -18.91 -8.28
N CYS A 389 8.82 -17.61 -8.46
CA CYS A 389 9.40 -16.87 -9.60
C CYS A 389 10.89 -16.63 -9.43
N LEU A 390 11.34 -16.31 -8.22
CA LEU A 390 12.76 -16.11 -7.90
C LEU A 390 13.56 -17.41 -8.09
N GLU A 391 13.02 -18.55 -7.67
CA GLU A 391 13.64 -19.88 -7.83
C GLU A 391 13.75 -20.30 -9.30
N LYS A 392 12.74 -20.02 -10.13
CA LYS A 392 12.76 -20.33 -11.57
C LYS A 392 13.72 -19.46 -12.37
N GLY A 393 14.20 -18.37 -11.80
CA GLY A 393 15.00 -17.37 -12.53
C GLY A 393 14.15 -16.51 -13.47
N GLY A 394 14.79 -15.73 -14.33
CA GLY A 394 14.08 -14.85 -15.27
C GLY A 394 13.76 -13.47 -14.71
N ILE A 395 14.28 -13.12 -13.53
CA ILE A 395 14.23 -11.75 -13.00
C ILE A 395 15.12 -10.86 -13.90
N ILE A 396 14.55 -9.75 -14.38
CA ILE A 396 15.21 -8.83 -15.32
C ILE A 396 15.42 -7.43 -14.74
N ALA A 397 14.84 -7.13 -13.59
CA ALA A 397 15.05 -5.87 -12.87
C ALA A 397 14.94 -6.09 -11.37
N ASP A 398 15.72 -5.30 -10.61
CA ASP A 398 15.75 -5.40 -9.16
C ASP A 398 14.47 -4.83 -8.54
N VAL A 399 13.69 -5.68 -7.87
CA VAL A 399 12.45 -5.28 -7.16
C VAL A 399 12.72 -4.31 -6.00
N LYS A 400 13.97 -4.11 -5.59
CA LYS A 400 14.40 -3.18 -4.56
C LYS A 400 14.50 -1.73 -5.04
N ASP A 401 14.39 -1.51 -6.35
CA ASP A 401 14.42 -0.16 -6.93
C ASP A 401 13.01 0.44 -7.00
N ALA A 402 12.80 1.52 -6.27
CA ALA A 402 11.52 2.22 -6.22
C ALA A 402 11.08 2.82 -7.57
N SER A 403 12.02 3.16 -8.44
CA SER A 403 11.73 3.79 -9.73
C SER A 403 10.95 2.88 -10.69
N ILE A 404 10.99 1.56 -10.45
CA ILE A 404 10.39 0.56 -11.33
C ILE A 404 8.96 0.17 -10.97
N TYR A 405 8.47 0.49 -9.77
CA TYR A 405 7.22 -0.06 -9.23
C TYR A 405 6.00 0.12 -10.13
N TYR A 406 5.89 1.26 -10.82
CA TYR A 406 4.76 1.56 -11.69
C TYR A 406 5.09 1.54 -13.19
N SER A 407 6.33 1.33 -13.56
CA SER A 407 6.78 1.63 -14.92
C SER A 407 7.52 0.50 -15.63
N GLN A 408 7.87 -0.57 -14.94
CA GLN A 408 8.69 -1.63 -15.52
C GLN A 408 8.16 -3.02 -15.18
N VAL A 409 8.55 -3.97 -15.99
CA VAL A 409 8.37 -5.41 -15.77
C VAL A 409 9.63 -5.94 -15.11
N THR A 410 9.49 -6.62 -13.99
CA THR A 410 10.62 -7.11 -13.19
C THR A 410 11.02 -8.54 -13.48
N MET A 411 10.21 -9.26 -14.25
CA MET A 411 10.49 -10.64 -14.64
C MET A 411 10.19 -10.89 -16.13
N LYS A 412 10.86 -11.87 -16.69
CA LYS A 412 10.58 -12.36 -18.06
C LYS A 412 9.27 -13.17 -18.03
N HIS A 413 8.37 -12.86 -18.95
CA HIS A 413 7.13 -13.61 -19.15
C HIS A 413 7.24 -14.47 -20.41
N GLU A 414 6.74 -15.70 -20.35
CA GLU A 414 6.81 -16.65 -21.48
C GLU A 414 5.87 -16.25 -22.62
N ASN A 415 4.66 -15.77 -22.29
CA ASN A 415 3.58 -15.58 -23.26
C ASN A 415 3.39 -14.12 -23.71
N ILE A 416 3.91 -13.15 -22.96
CA ILE A 416 3.70 -11.73 -23.24
C ILE A 416 5.01 -10.98 -23.06
N SER A 417 5.45 -10.23 -24.07
CA SER A 417 6.65 -9.41 -23.93
C SER A 417 6.47 -8.27 -22.92
N SER A 418 7.55 -7.92 -22.20
CA SER A 418 7.56 -6.82 -21.24
C SER A 418 7.03 -5.51 -21.84
N ARG A 419 7.38 -5.22 -23.09
CA ARG A 419 6.89 -4.05 -23.83
C ARG A 419 5.36 -4.05 -23.96
N LYS A 420 4.76 -5.20 -24.30
CA LYS A 420 3.30 -5.34 -24.40
C LYS A 420 2.64 -5.15 -23.04
N LEU A 421 3.17 -5.76 -21.96
CA LEU A 421 2.61 -5.60 -20.60
C LEU A 421 2.58 -4.14 -20.15
N ILE A 422 3.70 -3.42 -20.30
CA ILE A 422 3.78 -1.99 -19.99
C ILE A 422 2.75 -1.19 -20.80
N GLY A 423 2.58 -1.53 -22.08
CA GLY A 423 1.61 -0.88 -22.93
C GLY A 423 0.17 -1.15 -22.50
N TYR A 424 -0.19 -2.39 -22.22
CA TYR A 424 -1.55 -2.72 -21.75
C TYR A 424 -1.83 -2.14 -20.37
N GLN A 425 -0.88 -2.12 -19.44
CA GLN A 425 -1.02 -1.49 -18.15
C GLN A 425 -1.25 0.03 -18.30
N GLY A 426 -0.45 0.72 -19.11
CA GLY A 426 -0.56 2.17 -19.30
C GLY A 426 -1.84 2.63 -20.00
N PHE A 427 -2.50 1.75 -20.77
CA PHE A 427 -3.74 2.03 -21.48
C PHE A 427 -4.93 1.18 -21.00
N PHE A 428 -4.79 0.54 -19.84
CA PHE A 428 -5.77 -0.43 -19.34
C PHE A 428 -7.19 0.16 -19.25
N ASP A 429 -7.32 1.33 -18.69
CA ASP A 429 -8.60 2.04 -18.56
C ASP A 429 -9.16 2.58 -19.88
N TRP A 430 -8.31 2.81 -20.90
CA TRP A 430 -8.78 3.15 -22.25
C TRP A 430 -9.49 1.96 -22.90
N TYR A 431 -8.93 0.75 -22.80
CA TYR A 431 -9.57 -0.47 -23.28
C TYR A 431 -10.91 -0.73 -22.62
N ILE A 432 -11.06 -0.36 -21.34
CA ILE A 432 -12.32 -0.46 -20.61
C ILE A 432 -13.32 0.59 -21.06
N ALA A 433 -12.90 1.85 -21.18
CA ALA A 433 -13.78 2.97 -21.50
C ALA A 433 -14.29 2.95 -22.95
N LEU A 434 -13.48 2.51 -23.91
CA LEU A 434 -13.81 2.58 -25.33
C LEU A 434 -14.41 1.28 -25.86
N PRO A 435 -15.38 1.34 -26.80
CA PRO A 435 -15.87 0.19 -27.52
C PRO A 435 -14.73 -0.52 -28.31
N GLN A 436 -14.82 -1.85 -28.44
CA GLN A 436 -13.80 -2.66 -29.11
C GLN A 436 -13.46 -2.18 -30.54
N LYS A 437 -14.41 -1.66 -31.28
CA LYS A 437 -14.20 -1.09 -32.62
C LYS A 437 -13.19 0.07 -32.67
N TYR A 438 -12.86 0.68 -31.51
CA TYR A 438 -11.86 1.75 -31.39
C TYR A 438 -10.51 1.26 -30.85
N TYR A 439 -10.31 -0.03 -30.63
CA TYR A 439 -9.04 -0.54 -30.08
C TYR A 439 -7.85 -0.27 -31.00
N PHE A 440 -8.05 -0.18 -32.33
CA PHE A 440 -6.99 0.23 -33.24
C PHE A 440 -6.41 1.63 -32.94
N ILE A 441 -7.26 2.56 -32.42
CA ILE A 441 -6.81 3.89 -31.99
C ILE A 441 -5.94 3.76 -30.73
N ILE A 442 -6.38 2.93 -29.75
CA ILE A 442 -5.61 2.67 -28.54
C ILE A 442 -4.27 2.03 -28.89
N ASP A 443 -4.28 1.03 -29.80
CA ASP A 443 -3.08 0.33 -30.24
C ASP A 443 -2.10 1.27 -30.97
N PHE A 444 -2.59 2.22 -31.76
CA PHE A 444 -1.78 3.26 -32.38
C PHE A 444 -1.12 4.17 -31.33
N PHE A 445 -1.87 4.68 -30.35
CA PHE A 445 -1.30 5.50 -29.27
C PHE A 445 -0.34 4.70 -28.41
N ARG A 446 -0.65 3.44 -28.11
CA ARG A 446 0.24 2.52 -27.39
C ARG A 446 1.55 2.30 -28.14
N TRP A 447 1.48 2.14 -29.48
CA TRP A 447 2.68 2.01 -30.33
C TRP A 447 3.53 3.29 -30.28
N ILE A 448 2.94 4.48 -30.41
CA ILE A 448 3.65 5.76 -30.29
C ILE A 448 4.30 5.86 -28.89
N TYR A 449 3.54 5.59 -27.85
CA TYR A 449 4.03 5.63 -26.47
C TYR A 449 5.24 4.74 -26.25
N GLN A 450 5.24 3.57 -26.84
CA GLN A 450 6.31 2.58 -26.71
C GLN A 450 7.51 2.84 -27.63
N SER A 451 7.28 3.45 -28.80
CA SER A 451 8.29 3.55 -29.88
C SER A 451 8.91 4.93 -30.02
N VAL A 452 8.14 5.97 -29.76
CA VAL A 452 8.51 7.36 -30.08
C VAL A 452 8.83 8.18 -28.85
N ILE A 453 8.14 7.92 -27.74
CA ILE A 453 8.32 8.72 -26.52
C ILE A 453 9.38 8.05 -25.61
N PRO A 454 10.54 8.68 -25.40
CA PRO A 454 11.55 8.15 -24.49
C PRO A 454 10.99 8.09 -23.06
N PRO A 455 11.57 7.30 -22.15
CA PRO A 455 11.18 7.26 -20.75
C PRO A 455 11.44 8.63 -20.11
N MET A 456 10.37 9.43 -19.98
CA MET A 456 10.39 10.74 -19.35
C MET A 456 9.58 10.73 -18.05
N PRO A 457 9.98 11.47 -17.02
CA PRO A 457 9.27 11.53 -15.73
C PRO A 457 7.80 12.02 -15.85
N TYR A 458 7.46 12.77 -16.90
CA TYR A 458 6.11 13.33 -17.14
C TYR A 458 5.29 12.56 -18.18
N LYS A 459 5.78 11.43 -18.65
CA LYS A 459 5.13 10.60 -19.69
C LYS A 459 3.68 10.25 -19.33
N ASN A 460 3.43 9.92 -18.05
CA ASN A 460 2.10 9.56 -17.56
C ASN A 460 1.13 10.76 -17.47
N GLN A 461 1.63 11.96 -17.21
CA GLN A 461 0.78 13.19 -17.18
C GLN A 461 0.30 13.54 -18.57
N LEU A 462 1.18 13.46 -19.57
CA LEU A 462 0.82 13.71 -20.97
C LEU A 462 -0.22 12.70 -21.47
N LEU A 463 -0.04 11.40 -21.12
CA LEU A 463 -1.02 10.36 -21.40
C LEU A 463 -2.38 10.62 -20.76
N ASN A 464 -2.41 11.01 -19.51
CA ASN A 464 -3.65 11.30 -18.80
C ASN A 464 -4.38 12.50 -19.45
N TYR A 465 -3.65 13.53 -19.85
CA TYR A 465 -4.23 14.67 -20.57
C TYR A 465 -4.87 14.23 -21.90
N PHE A 466 -4.15 13.46 -22.74
CA PHE A 466 -4.70 12.96 -24.00
C PHE A 466 -5.89 12.01 -23.77
N ARG A 467 -5.81 11.16 -22.72
CA ARG A 467 -6.91 10.28 -22.34
C ARG A 467 -8.19 11.06 -22.06
N GLU A 468 -8.12 12.06 -21.18
CA GLU A 468 -9.28 12.86 -20.81
C GLU A 468 -9.89 13.53 -22.04
N LYS A 469 -9.08 14.09 -22.92
CA LYS A 469 -9.54 14.73 -24.14
C LYS A 469 -10.20 13.76 -25.14
N ILE A 470 -9.64 12.57 -25.30
CA ILE A 470 -10.20 11.55 -26.20
C ILE A 470 -11.50 10.97 -25.63
N ILE A 471 -11.54 10.69 -24.33
CA ILE A 471 -12.76 10.21 -23.67
C ILE A 471 -13.85 11.29 -23.75
N GLU A 472 -13.53 12.55 -23.45
CA GLU A 472 -14.44 13.67 -23.56
C GLU A 472 -15.01 13.78 -24.98
N TYR A 473 -14.16 13.73 -26.00
CA TYR A 473 -14.57 13.77 -27.42
C TYR A 473 -15.49 12.62 -27.79
N VAL A 474 -15.15 11.39 -27.39
CA VAL A 474 -15.99 10.20 -27.67
C VAL A 474 -17.34 10.26 -26.96
N TYR A 475 -17.39 10.79 -25.74
CA TYR A 475 -18.67 10.97 -25.01
C TYR A 475 -19.49 12.14 -25.54
N GLN A 476 -18.86 13.24 -25.94
CA GLN A 476 -19.56 14.35 -26.58
C GLN A 476 -20.14 13.97 -27.94
N SER A 477 -19.40 13.20 -28.75
CA SER A 477 -19.90 12.66 -30.02
C SER A 477 -21.09 11.70 -29.83
N LYS A 478 -21.14 10.93 -28.73
CA LYS A 478 -22.32 10.13 -28.39
C LYS A 478 -23.53 10.95 -27.97
N LYS A 479 -23.35 12.06 -27.23
CA LYS A 479 -24.44 13.00 -26.93
C LYS A 479 -25.01 13.65 -28.21
N PHE A 480 -24.17 13.95 -29.18
CA PHE A 480 -24.57 14.47 -30.47
C PHE A 480 -25.39 13.45 -31.28
N ILE A 481 -25.01 12.18 -31.27
CA ILE A 481 -25.72 11.10 -31.99
C ILE A 481 -27.08 10.82 -31.33
N VAL A 482 -27.16 10.83 -30.00
CA VAL A 482 -28.45 10.66 -29.29
C VAL A 482 -29.36 11.87 -29.46
N ALA A 483 -28.82 13.07 -29.46
CA ALA A 483 -29.59 14.30 -29.70
C ALA A 483 -30.10 14.43 -31.16
N SER A 484 -29.36 13.92 -32.13
CA SER A 484 -29.80 13.87 -33.54
C SER A 484 -30.89 12.83 -33.80
N HIS A 485 -30.95 11.74 -33.01
CA HIS A 485 -32.03 10.74 -33.12
C HIS A 485 -33.33 11.11 -32.37
N VAL A 486 -33.28 12.09 -31.48
CA VAL A 486 -34.47 12.59 -30.76
C VAL A 486 -35.13 13.73 -31.52
N LYS A 487 -34.47 14.34 -32.52
CA LYS A 487 -35.07 15.40 -33.38
C LYS A 487 -35.71 14.88 -34.67
N THR A 488 -35.76 13.56 -34.86
CA THR A 488 -36.42 12.93 -36.04
C THR A 488 -37.53 11.94 -35.63
N ARG A 489 -38.22 12.19 -34.51
CA ARG A 489 -39.53 11.62 -34.21
C ARG A 489 -40.51 12.68 -33.77
#